data_cb61a56b3cda2b949d564a6e6e369f3a
#
_entry.id   cb61a56b3cda2b949d564a6e6e369f3a
#
_cell.length_a   1.000
_cell.length_b   1.000
_cell.length_c   1.000
_cell.angle_alpha   90.00
_cell.angle_beta   90.00
_cell.angle_gamma   90.00
#
_symmetry.space_group_name_H-M   'P 1'
#
loop_
_entity.id
_entity.type
_entity.pdbx_description
1 polymer ?
#
loop_
_entity_poly.entity_id
_entity_poly.type
_entity_poly.pdbx_seq_one_letter_code
_entity_poly.pdbx_strand_id
1 'polypeptide(L)'
;MSQSAAPNDDTKNAVYKRVTLRLIPFIFICYLFNYLDRVNVGFAKLQMLDDLKFSETVYGLGAGIFFIGYVLCGVPSNLALTRFGPRRWIALMMIVWGTLSTCLLFVSTPTHFYTLRLFTGAAEAGFFPGVVLYLSQWFPTFRRGRIMALFMSAIPVSGLLGSPFSGWILNHFAAGQGGLSGWQWMFLLQGIPTVVLGVLAYFLLSDNFASARWLAAHERSVLEADQALDLANKPKTEKSALQEVFRNPAIWAFGLIYFCIQSGVYAINFWLPSIIKNLGFADNLVIGWLSAIPYLLAAVFMLLVGRSADLRKERRWHLAVPMLMGAVGLLIAVNFTATPAIAILGLTIATMGALTGLPMFWPVPTAMLSAGAAAGGLALINSMGQMAGFLSPYIVGFVKDTTGSTDLALYLLAAVIAAGSVLALRMTRGLQR
;
A
#
# COMPACT_ATOMS: atom_id res chain seq x y z
N MET A 1 -16.16 -41.85 -26.50
CA MET A 1 -15.86 -40.53 -25.89
C MET A 1 -16.06 -40.68 -24.38
N SER A 2 -15.01 -40.91 -23.62
CA SER A 2 -15.06 -41.03 -22.16
C SER A 2 -15.43 -39.69 -21.56
N GLN A 3 -16.60 -39.59 -20.92
CA GLN A 3 -16.93 -38.45 -20.05
C GLN A 3 -15.93 -38.42 -18.92
N SER A 4 -14.94 -37.51 -19.01
CA SER A 4 -14.04 -37.22 -17.90
C SER A 4 -14.93 -36.74 -16.73
N ALA A 5 -15.03 -37.53 -15.68
CA ALA A 5 -15.74 -37.17 -14.44
C ALA A 5 -15.19 -35.80 -13.97
N ALA A 6 -16.07 -34.90 -13.55
CA ALA A 6 -15.70 -33.61 -13.00
C ALA A 6 -14.65 -33.82 -11.88
N PRO A 7 -13.52 -33.08 -11.89
CA PRO A 7 -12.47 -33.26 -10.90
C PRO A 7 -13.03 -33.06 -9.49
N ASN A 8 -12.72 -34.01 -8.59
CA ASN A 8 -13.11 -33.96 -7.18
C ASN A 8 -12.55 -32.68 -6.52
N ASP A 9 -13.24 -32.15 -5.51
CA ASP A 9 -12.84 -30.92 -4.78
C ASP A 9 -11.45 -31.03 -4.19
N ASP A 10 -11.01 -32.21 -3.75
CA ASP A 10 -9.65 -32.43 -3.25
C ASP A 10 -8.60 -32.24 -4.35
N THR A 11 -8.86 -32.71 -5.56
CA THR A 11 -8.00 -32.50 -6.73
C THR A 11 -7.91 -31.01 -7.07
N LYS A 12 -9.03 -30.30 -7.09
CA LYS A 12 -9.06 -28.85 -7.32
C LYS A 12 -8.24 -28.10 -6.26
N ASN A 13 -8.43 -28.44 -4.98
CA ASN A 13 -7.70 -27.82 -3.89
C ASN A 13 -6.18 -28.07 -3.97
N ALA A 14 -5.75 -29.26 -4.37
CA ALA A 14 -4.34 -29.59 -4.58
C ALA A 14 -3.73 -28.73 -5.71
N VAL A 15 -4.45 -28.57 -6.83
CA VAL A 15 -4.00 -27.72 -7.96
C VAL A 15 -3.85 -26.28 -7.51
N TYR A 16 -4.87 -25.70 -6.86
CA TYR A 16 -4.79 -24.32 -6.38
C TYR A 16 -3.73 -24.11 -5.30
N LYS A 17 -3.50 -25.08 -4.44
CA LYS A 17 -2.41 -25.04 -3.46
C LYS A 17 -1.04 -24.94 -4.17
N ARG A 18 -0.82 -25.76 -5.21
CA ARG A 18 0.41 -25.72 -6.02
C ARG A 18 0.58 -24.36 -6.72
N VAL A 19 -0.47 -23.82 -7.34
CA VAL A 19 -0.46 -22.50 -7.98
C VAL A 19 -0.14 -21.41 -6.95
N THR A 20 -0.80 -21.46 -5.80
CA THR A 20 -0.57 -20.49 -4.71
C THR A 20 0.87 -20.52 -4.23
N LEU A 21 1.41 -21.70 -3.92
CA LEU A 21 2.80 -21.85 -3.46
C LEU A 21 3.83 -21.44 -4.51
N ARG A 22 3.49 -21.51 -5.79
CA ARG A 22 4.40 -21.12 -6.89
C ARG A 22 4.40 -19.63 -7.13
N LEU A 23 3.24 -18.96 -7.07
CA LEU A 23 3.09 -17.57 -7.50
C LEU A 23 3.12 -16.58 -6.32
N ILE A 24 2.40 -16.89 -5.24
CA ILE A 24 2.15 -15.91 -4.18
C ILE A 24 3.42 -15.53 -3.41
N PRO A 25 4.33 -16.45 -3.02
CA PRO A 25 5.54 -16.04 -2.30
C PRO A 25 6.38 -15.03 -3.10
N PHE A 26 6.53 -15.26 -4.40
CA PHE A 26 7.29 -14.36 -5.26
C PHE A 26 6.61 -12.98 -5.39
N ILE A 27 5.30 -12.97 -5.69
CA ILE A 27 4.53 -11.72 -5.82
C ILE A 27 4.47 -10.97 -4.48
N PHE A 28 4.39 -11.70 -3.36
CA PHE A 28 4.45 -11.13 -2.01
C PHE A 28 5.78 -10.40 -1.77
N ILE A 29 6.91 -11.02 -2.12
CA ILE A 29 8.22 -10.39 -2.02
C ILE A 29 8.30 -9.16 -2.92
N CYS A 30 7.79 -9.23 -4.16
CA CYS A 30 7.72 -8.07 -5.05
C CYS A 30 6.94 -6.91 -4.41
N TYR A 31 5.81 -7.18 -3.75
CA TYR A 31 5.01 -6.16 -3.10
C TYR A 31 5.63 -5.64 -1.81
N LEU A 32 6.36 -6.49 -1.09
CA LEU A 32 7.14 -6.09 0.07
C LEU A 32 8.19 -5.04 -0.33
N PHE A 33 8.96 -5.28 -1.37
CA PHE A 33 9.95 -4.32 -1.87
C PHE A 33 9.28 -3.08 -2.48
N ASN A 34 8.15 -3.24 -3.18
CA ASN A 34 7.36 -2.11 -3.67
C ASN A 34 7.00 -1.15 -2.53
N TYR A 35 6.48 -1.69 -1.43
CA TYR A 35 6.07 -0.86 -0.30
C TYR A 35 7.28 -0.31 0.48
N LEU A 36 8.37 -1.07 0.56
CA LEU A 36 9.63 -0.64 1.14
C LEU A 36 10.19 0.59 0.38
N ASP A 37 10.30 0.52 -0.95
CA ASP A 37 10.79 1.61 -1.81
C ASP A 37 9.90 2.87 -1.72
N ARG A 38 8.61 2.69 -1.43
CA ARG A 38 7.69 3.81 -1.23
C ARG A 38 7.95 4.58 0.05
N VAL A 39 8.25 3.86 1.14
CA VAL A 39 8.31 4.44 2.50
C VAL A 39 9.73 4.63 3.04
N ASN A 40 10.76 4.08 2.39
CA ASN A 40 12.15 4.18 2.82
C ASN A 40 12.64 5.63 2.95
N VAL A 41 12.09 6.53 2.14
CA VAL A 41 12.40 7.97 2.21
C VAL A 41 12.12 8.57 3.61
N GLY A 42 11.21 7.95 4.39
CA GLY A 42 10.95 8.32 5.78
C GLY A 42 12.14 8.03 6.72
N PHE A 43 12.89 6.97 6.46
CA PHE A 43 14.15 6.68 7.15
C PHE A 43 15.32 7.49 6.59
N ALA A 44 15.42 7.60 5.24
CA ALA A 44 16.46 8.43 4.59
C ALA A 44 16.49 9.84 5.16
N LYS A 45 15.33 10.41 5.42
CA LYS A 45 15.15 11.74 6.02
C LYS A 45 16.02 11.95 7.26
N LEU A 46 16.20 10.95 8.10
CA LEU A 46 16.93 11.07 9.37
C LEU A 46 18.38 11.56 9.21
N GLN A 47 18.97 11.38 8.02
CA GLN A 47 20.32 11.85 7.65
C GLN A 47 20.29 12.78 6.45
N MET A 48 19.48 12.49 5.44
CA MET A 48 19.44 13.20 4.15
C MET A 48 19.16 14.71 4.29
N LEU A 49 18.29 15.12 5.22
CA LEU A 49 17.98 16.53 5.43
C LEU A 49 19.20 17.31 5.92
N ASP A 50 19.94 16.74 6.87
CA ASP A 50 21.13 17.36 7.43
C ASP A 50 22.26 17.42 6.39
N ASP A 51 22.46 16.34 5.61
CA ASP A 51 23.50 16.25 4.57
C ASP A 51 23.25 17.24 3.42
N LEU A 52 21.99 17.31 2.94
CA LEU A 52 21.62 18.13 1.77
C LEU A 52 21.09 19.52 2.13
N LYS A 53 20.97 19.84 3.44
CA LYS A 53 20.39 21.08 3.95
C LYS A 53 18.96 21.34 3.43
N PHE A 54 18.18 20.26 3.31
CA PHE A 54 16.79 20.36 2.91
C PHE A 54 15.91 20.72 4.11
N SER A 55 14.87 21.54 3.84
CA SER A 55 13.82 21.82 4.83
C SER A 55 12.83 20.67 4.95
N GLU A 56 12.06 20.66 6.00
CA GLU A 56 10.98 19.69 6.22
C GLU A 56 9.87 19.79 5.16
N THR A 57 9.62 21.00 4.64
CA THR A 57 8.69 21.24 3.51
C THR A 57 9.22 20.63 2.22
N VAL A 58 10.54 20.78 1.92
CA VAL A 58 11.17 20.14 0.76
C VAL A 58 11.02 18.62 0.84
N TYR A 59 11.27 18.04 2.01
CA TYR A 59 11.06 16.61 2.22
C TYR A 59 9.59 16.23 2.03
N GLY A 60 8.67 16.92 2.69
CA GLY A 60 7.24 16.63 2.62
C GLY A 60 6.68 16.70 1.21
N LEU A 61 7.12 17.72 0.43
CA LEU A 61 6.76 17.86 -0.98
C LEU A 61 7.36 16.70 -1.82
N GLY A 62 8.63 16.36 -1.61
CA GLY A 62 9.28 15.28 -2.33
C GLY A 62 8.67 13.89 -2.02
N ALA A 63 8.31 13.65 -0.76
CA ALA A 63 7.58 12.45 -0.37
C ALA A 63 6.20 12.39 -1.03
N GLY A 64 5.51 13.54 -1.10
CA GLY A 64 4.15 13.66 -1.62
C GLY A 64 4.07 13.63 -3.15
N ILE A 65 4.99 14.26 -3.88
CA ILE A 65 4.94 14.40 -5.35
C ILE A 65 4.96 13.04 -6.07
N PHE A 66 5.47 12.02 -5.42
CA PHE A 66 5.34 10.63 -5.84
C PHE A 66 3.88 10.27 -6.19
N PHE A 67 2.92 10.67 -5.37
CA PHE A 67 1.51 10.34 -5.56
C PHE A 67 0.88 11.10 -6.71
N ILE A 68 1.40 12.27 -7.05
CA ILE A 68 0.99 12.98 -8.27
C ILE A 68 1.36 12.15 -9.51
N GLY A 69 2.61 11.68 -9.60
CA GLY A 69 3.03 10.75 -10.67
C GLY A 69 2.20 9.48 -10.70
N TYR A 70 1.95 8.89 -9.53
CA TYR A 70 1.14 7.69 -9.37
C TYR A 70 -0.29 7.86 -9.89
N VAL A 71 -0.98 8.94 -9.54
CA VAL A 71 -2.37 9.20 -9.98
C VAL A 71 -2.43 9.52 -11.46
N LEU A 72 -1.53 10.37 -11.96
CA LEU A 72 -1.50 10.76 -13.38
C LEU A 72 -1.23 9.58 -14.31
N CYS A 73 -0.33 8.68 -13.91
CA CYS A 73 0.07 7.53 -14.73
C CYS A 73 -0.76 6.26 -14.47
N GLY A 74 -1.65 6.24 -13.49
CA GLY A 74 -2.46 5.07 -13.16
C GLY A 74 -3.32 4.57 -14.33
N VAL A 75 -4.06 5.45 -14.99
CA VAL A 75 -4.90 5.08 -16.15
C VAL A 75 -4.06 4.71 -17.37
N PRO A 76 -3.06 5.51 -17.81
CA PRO A 76 -2.17 5.12 -18.92
C PRO A 76 -1.47 3.79 -18.68
N SER A 77 -1.00 3.55 -17.45
CA SER A 77 -0.34 2.31 -17.08
C SER A 77 -1.27 1.09 -17.19
N ASN A 78 -2.53 1.22 -16.76
CA ASN A 78 -3.53 0.16 -16.89
C ASN A 78 -3.87 -0.14 -18.37
N LEU A 79 -3.92 0.86 -19.24
CA LEU A 79 -4.10 0.66 -20.68
C LEU A 79 -2.89 -0.06 -21.29
N ALA A 80 -1.68 0.32 -20.92
CA ALA A 80 -0.47 -0.35 -21.36
C ALA A 80 -0.41 -1.82 -20.85
N LEU A 81 -0.81 -2.06 -19.61
CA LEU A 81 -0.91 -3.39 -19.00
C LEU A 81 -1.79 -4.35 -19.82
N THR A 82 -2.96 -3.88 -20.30
CA THR A 82 -3.85 -4.71 -21.13
C THR A 82 -3.25 -5.05 -22.50
N ARG A 83 -2.38 -4.18 -23.03
CA ARG A 83 -1.72 -4.37 -24.33
C ARG A 83 -0.48 -5.27 -24.24
N PHE A 84 0.37 -5.07 -23.22
CA PHE A 84 1.65 -5.76 -23.09
C PHE A 84 1.58 -7.07 -22.30
N GLY A 85 0.47 -7.29 -21.58
CA GLY A 85 0.28 -8.41 -20.67
C GLY A 85 0.90 -8.17 -19.28
N PRO A 86 0.34 -8.83 -18.23
CA PRO A 86 0.71 -8.52 -16.86
C PRO A 86 2.15 -8.89 -16.52
N ARG A 87 2.68 -10.02 -17.00
CA ARG A 87 4.05 -10.47 -16.74
C ARG A 87 5.09 -9.44 -17.18
N ARG A 88 5.01 -9.03 -18.46
CA ARG A 88 5.97 -8.08 -19.04
C ARG A 88 5.82 -6.71 -18.40
N TRP A 89 4.59 -6.30 -18.14
CA TRP A 89 4.32 -4.99 -17.55
C TRP A 89 4.81 -4.90 -16.10
N ILE A 90 4.52 -5.90 -15.26
CA ILE A 90 5.01 -5.98 -13.89
C ILE A 90 6.55 -5.94 -13.87
N ALA A 91 7.20 -6.77 -14.68
CA ALA A 91 8.66 -6.82 -14.77
C ALA A 91 9.26 -5.46 -15.17
N LEU A 92 8.73 -4.84 -16.24
CA LEU A 92 9.19 -3.55 -16.73
C LEU A 92 9.04 -2.45 -15.67
N MET A 93 7.86 -2.37 -15.05
CA MET A 93 7.60 -1.36 -14.02
C MET A 93 8.54 -1.55 -12.82
N MET A 94 8.77 -2.78 -12.36
CA MET A 94 9.71 -3.07 -11.27
C MET A 94 11.15 -2.64 -11.61
N ILE A 95 11.62 -2.91 -12.81
CA ILE A 95 12.95 -2.47 -13.27
C ILE A 95 13.03 -0.94 -13.28
N VAL A 96 12.03 -0.28 -13.85
CA VAL A 96 12.03 1.18 -13.99
C VAL A 96 11.96 1.86 -12.62
N TRP A 97 10.98 1.53 -11.77
CA TRP A 97 10.91 2.22 -10.46
C TRP A 97 12.07 1.84 -9.54
N GLY A 98 12.54 0.57 -9.56
CA GLY A 98 13.70 0.15 -8.77
C GLY A 98 14.96 0.90 -9.17
N THR A 99 15.17 1.14 -10.49
CA THR A 99 16.26 1.97 -10.99
C THR A 99 16.12 3.42 -10.53
N LEU A 100 14.93 4.00 -10.65
CA LEU A 100 14.65 5.37 -10.20
C LEU A 100 14.81 5.51 -8.68
N SER A 101 14.35 4.52 -7.90
CA SER A 101 14.56 4.46 -6.45
C SER A 101 16.04 4.38 -6.10
N THR A 102 16.82 3.55 -6.81
CA THR A 102 18.27 3.50 -6.65
C THR A 102 18.92 4.84 -6.99
N CYS A 103 18.48 5.50 -8.07
CA CYS A 103 19.03 6.81 -8.48
C CYS A 103 18.81 7.92 -7.44
N LEU A 104 17.92 7.73 -6.45
CA LEU A 104 17.78 8.68 -5.34
C LEU A 104 19.09 8.87 -4.56
N LEU A 105 20.02 7.92 -4.61
CA LEU A 105 21.35 8.07 -4.01
C LEU A 105 22.16 9.26 -4.60
N PHE A 106 21.83 9.72 -5.82
CA PHE A 106 22.50 10.85 -6.49
C PHE A 106 21.80 12.19 -6.25
N VAL A 107 20.77 12.23 -5.41
CA VAL A 107 20.08 13.48 -5.09
C VAL A 107 21.03 14.45 -4.41
N SER A 108 21.08 15.68 -4.96
CA SER A 108 21.89 16.80 -4.44
C SER A 108 21.09 18.11 -4.34
N THR A 109 19.95 18.19 -5.02
CA THR A 109 19.08 19.38 -5.04
C THR A 109 17.61 18.99 -4.84
N PRO A 110 16.76 19.91 -4.34
CA PRO A 110 15.32 19.65 -4.24
C PRO A 110 14.70 19.25 -5.58
N THR A 111 15.11 19.86 -6.68
CA THR A 111 14.59 19.54 -8.02
C THR A 111 14.92 18.12 -8.43
N HIS A 112 16.14 17.62 -8.17
CA HIS A 112 16.50 16.22 -8.42
C HIS A 112 15.61 15.28 -7.59
N PHE A 113 15.40 15.61 -6.32
CA PHE A 113 14.53 14.83 -5.43
C PHE A 113 13.09 14.75 -5.95
N TYR A 114 12.49 15.88 -6.28
CA TYR A 114 11.11 15.94 -6.80
C TYR A 114 10.98 15.18 -8.12
N THR A 115 11.91 15.36 -9.04
CA THR A 115 11.88 14.71 -10.36
C THR A 115 11.96 13.19 -10.23
N LEU A 116 12.90 12.67 -9.47
CA LEU A 116 13.03 11.24 -9.26
C LEU A 116 11.81 10.66 -8.54
N ARG A 117 11.29 11.33 -7.51
CA ARG A 117 10.08 10.89 -6.80
C ARG A 117 8.85 10.89 -7.69
N LEU A 118 8.64 11.90 -8.54
CA LEU A 118 7.54 11.98 -9.49
C LEU A 118 7.57 10.79 -10.46
N PHE A 119 8.73 10.54 -11.08
CA PHE A 119 8.86 9.43 -12.04
C PHE A 119 8.83 8.05 -11.36
N THR A 120 9.34 7.91 -10.15
CA THR A 120 9.18 6.67 -9.37
C THR A 120 7.70 6.38 -9.14
N GLY A 121 6.91 7.38 -8.73
CA GLY A 121 5.46 7.23 -8.56
C GLY A 121 4.75 6.89 -9.87
N ALA A 122 5.11 7.53 -10.96
CA ALA A 122 4.58 7.25 -12.30
C ALA A 122 4.85 5.80 -12.73
N ALA A 123 6.06 5.29 -12.51
CA ALA A 123 6.44 3.92 -12.83
C ALA A 123 5.73 2.90 -11.93
N GLU A 124 5.60 3.20 -10.63
CA GLU A 124 4.97 2.30 -9.67
C GLU A 124 3.45 2.16 -9.85
N ALA A 125 2.79 3.13 -10.50
CA ALA A 125 1.34 3.20 -10.67
C ALA A 125 0.71 1.96 -11.33
N GLY A 126 1.47 1.24 -12.16
CA GLY A 126 1.00 0.06 -12.88
C GLY A 126 1.19 -1.26 -12.13
N PHE A 127 1.93 -1.29 -11.02
CA PHE A 127 2.27 -2.54 -10.37
C PHE A 127 1.07 -3.19 -9.67
N PHE A 128 0.43 -2.48 -8.73
CA PHE A 128 -0.69 -3.04 -7.99
C PHE A 128 -1.86 -3.47 -8.89
N PRO A 129 -2.35 -2.65 -9.82
CA PRO A 129 -3.37 -3.09 -10.78
C PRO A 129 -2.91 -4.24 -11.65
N GLY A 130 -1.63 -4.26 -12.03
CA GLY A 130 -1.00 -5.34 -12.78
C GLY A 130 -1.07 -6.67 -12.05
N VAL A 131 -0.72 -6.68 -10.76
CA VAL A 131 -0.82 -7.88 -9.91
C VAL A 131 -2.28 -8.30 -9.71
N VAL A 132 -3.19 -7.36 -9.48
CA VAL A 132 -4.64 -7.68 -9.36
C VAL A 132 -5.16 -8.36 -10.62
N LEU A 133 -4.84 -7.81 -11.80
CA LEU A 133 -5.21 -8.42 -13.08
C LEU A 133 -4.55 -9.80 -13.24
N TYR A 134 -3.26 -9.91 -12.95
CA TYR A 134 -2.53 -11.16 -13.01
C TYR A 134 -3.18 -12.25 -12.14
N LEU A 135 -3.45 -11.94 -10.88
CA LEU A 135 -4.10 -12.87 -9.95
C LEU A 135 -5.53 -13.22 -10.39
N SER A 136 -6.23 -12.29 -11.06
CA SER A 136 -7.57 -12.56 -11.59
C SER A 136 -7.60 -13.55 -12.74
N GLN A 137 -6.49 -13.71 -13.46
CA GLN A 137 -6.34 -14.70 -14.53
C GLN A 137 -6.00 -16.10 -13.99
N TRP A 138 -5.47 -16.20 -12.75
CA TRP A 138 -5.08 -17.45 -12.12
C TRP A 138 -6.13 -17.98 -11.13
N PHE A 139 -6.88 -17.09 -10.49
CA PHE A 139 -7.81 -17.44 -9.41
C PHE A 139 -9.22 -16.93 -9.72
N PRO A 140 -10.24 -17.82 -9.71
CA PRO A 140 -11.62 -17.43 -9.86
C PRO A 140 -12.09 -16.58 -8.67
N THR A 141 -13.19 -15.85 -8.85
CA THR A 141 -13.68 -14.82 -7.91
C THR A 141 -13.85 -15.38 -6.48
N PHE A 142 -14.36 -16.61 -6.33
CA PHE A 142 -14.60 -17.23 -5.01
C PHE A 142 -13.33 -17.59 -4.23
N ARG A 143 -12.16 -17.70 -4.89
CA ARG A 143 -10.85 -17.94 -4.24
C ARG A 143 -10.01 -16.69 -4.10
N ARG A 144 -10.30 -15.67 -4.89
CA ARG A 144 -9.47 -14.45 -5.03
C ARG A 144 -9.35 -13.65 -3.73
N GLY A 145 -10.42 -13.57 -2.93
CA GLY A 145 -10.41 -12.81 -1.68
C GLY A 145 -9.28 -13.22 -0.72
N ARG A 146 -9.11 -14.53 -0.49
CA ARG A 146 -8.04 -15.07 0.36
C ARG A 146 -6.64 -14.79 -0.22
N ILE A 147 -6.48 -14.91 -1.53
CA ILE A 147 -5.22 -14.66 -2.22
C ILE A 147 -4.84 -13.18 -2.14
N MET A 148 -5.79 -12.28 -2.35
CA MET A 148 -5.59 -10.83 -2.22
C MET A 148 -5.23 -10.45 -0.77
N ALA A 149 -5.85 -11.05 0.23
CA ALA A 149 -5.51 -10.80 1.63
C ALA A 149 -4.05 -11.21 1.94
N LEU A 150 -3.61 -12.38 1.45
CA LEU A 150 -2.22 -12.82 1.55
C LEU A 150 -1.27 -11.83 0.85
N PHE A 151 -1.60 -11.38 -0.35
CA PHE A 151 -0.79 -10.42 -1.10
C PHE A 151 -0.70 -9.07 -0.35
N MET A 152 -1.82 -8.52 0.11
CA MET A 152 -1.86 -7.23 0.80
C MET A 152 -1.21 -7.26 2.18
N SER A 153 -1.06 -8.43 2.81
CA SER A 153 -0.34 -8.54 4.08
C SER A 153 1.17 -8.21 3.97
N ALA A 154 1.69 -8.09 2.75
CA ALA A 154 3.03 -7.55 2.50
C ALA A 154 3.19 -6.10 3.00
N ILE A 155 2.12 -5.29 3.08
CA ILE A 155 2.18 -3.91 3.56
C ILE A 155 2.69 -3.82 5.01
N PRO A 156 1.99 -4.38 6.01
CA PRO A 156 2.49 -4.34 7.38
C PRO A 156 3.77 -5.13 7.58
N VAL A 157 4.00 -6.23 6.83
CA VAL A 157 5.26 -6.99 6.88
C VAL A 157 6.43 -6.17 6.34
N SER A 158 6.22 -5.36 5.30
CA SER A 158 7.23 -4.42 4.79
C SER A 158 7.63 -3.39 5.86
N GLY A 159 6.69 -2.82 6.60
CA GLY A 159 6.99 -1.92 7.71
C GLY A 159 7.72 -2.63 8.85
N LEU A 160 7.28 -3.84 9.21
CA LEU A 160 7.88 -4.65 10.27
C LEU A 160 9.34 -5.03 9.99
N LEU A 161 9.64 -5.50 8.78
CA LEU A 161 10.99 -5.92 8.39
C LEU A 161 11.83 -4.75 7.87
N GLY A 162 11.22 -3.85 7.13
CA GLY A 162 11.88 -2.72 6.49
C GLY A 162 12.38 -1.68 7.48
N SER A 163 11.65 -1.44 8.58
CA SER A 163 12.07 -0.44 9.57
C SER A 163 13.38 -0.81 10.28
N PRO A 164 13.54 -2.02 10.86
CA PRO A 164 14.82 -2.42 11.44
C PRO A 164 15.94 -2.52 10.41
N PHE A 165 15.63 -2.98 9.19
CA PHE A 165 16.61 -3.07 8.11
C PHE A 165 17.10 -1.69 7.68
N SER A 166 16.21 -0.71 7.52
CA SER A 166 16.57 0.67 7.21
C SER A 166 17.39 1.30 8.35
N GLY A 167 16.97 1.10 9.60
CA GLY A 167 17.70 1.58 10.77
C GLY A 167 19.10 0.98 10.86
N TRP A 168 19.24 -0.33 10.60
CA TRP A 168 20.53 -1.00 10.55
C TRP A 168 21.46 -0.43 9.47
N ILE A 169 20.95 -0.21 8.25
CA ILE A 169 21.74 0.40 7.17
C ILE A 169 22.23 1.78 7.58
N LEU A 170 21.35 2.64 8.07
CA LEU A 170 21.69 4.01 8.47
C LEU A 170 22.75 4.03 9.59
N ASN A 171 22.72 3.06 10.49
CA ASN A 171 23.67 2.96 11.58
C ASN A 171 25.01 2.37 11.13
N HIS A 172 24.96 1.27 10.35
CA HIS A 172 26.16 0.56 9.90
C HIS A 172 27.01 1.38 8.93
N PHE A 173 26.35 2.13 8.03
CA PHE A 173 27.02 2.96 7.02
C PHE A 173 27.12 4.45 7.41
N ALA A 174 26.91 4.77 8.69
CA ALA A 174 26.95 6.15 9.18
C ALA A 174 28.33 6.85 8.97
N ALA A 175 29.41 6.08 8.94
CA ALA A 175 30.78 6.59 8.80
C ALA A 175 31.16 6.97 7.35
N GLY A 176 30.24 7.00 6.38
CA GLY A 176 30.52 7.36 4.99
C GLY A 176 31.33 6.28 4.24
N GLN A 177 31.09 5.03 4.51
CA GLN A 177 31.78 3.90 3.87
C GLN A 177 31.61 3.92 2.35
N GLY A 178 32.69 3.74 1.63
CA GLY A 178 32.69 3.80 0.15
C GLY A 178 32.38 5.17 -0.42
N GLY A 179 32.49 6.24 0.37
CA GLY A 179 32.20 7.61 -0.04
C GLY A 179 30.71 7.94 -0.10
N LEU A 180 29.83 7.06 0.41
CA LEU A 180 28.39 7.24 0.43
C LEU A 180 27.87 7.38 1.87
N SER A 181 26.96 8.31 2.11
CA SER A 181 26.22 8.41 3.37
C SER A 181 25.28 7.23 3.58
N GLY A 182 24.86 6.96 4.83
CA GLY A 182 23.99 5.85 5.16
C GLY A 182 22.64 5.85 4.40
N TRP A 183 22.04 7.05 4.18
CA TRP A 183 20.82 7.19 3.38
C TRP A 183 21.02 6.82 1.90
N GLN A 184 22.20 7.07 1.33
CA GLN A 184 22.55 6.69 -0.04
C GLN A 184 22.70 5.17 -0.14
N TRP A 185 23.38 4.54 0.82
CA TRP A 185 23.46 3.09 0.92
C TRP A 185 22.08 2.45 1.07
N MET A 186 21.15 3.09 1.76
CA MET A 186 19.80 2.59 1.91
C MET A 186 19.07 2.54 0.56
N PHE A 187 19.11 3.59 -0.25
CA PHE A 187 18.53 3.56 -1.59
C PHE A 187 19.20 2.54 -2.51
N LEU A 188 20.51 2.34 -2.38
CA LEU A 188 21.23 1.32 -3.14
C LEU A 188 20.80 -0.09 -2.75
N LEU A 189 20.83 -0.40 -1.45
CA LEU A 189 20.57 -1.75 -0.93
C LEU A 189 19.09 -2.16 -0.97
N GLN A 190 18.18 -1.21 -1.08
CA GLN A 190 16.74 -1.49 -1.21
C GLN A 190 16.28 -1.41 -2.66
N GLY A 191 16.84 -0.51 -3.48
CA GLY A 191 16.43 -0.35 -4.88
C GLY A 191 16.99 -1.43 -5.81
N ILE A 192 18.26 -1.84 -5.65
CA ILE A 192 18.85 -2.91 -6.50
C ILE A 192 18.07 -4.22 -6.40
N PRO A 193 17.70 -4.75 -5.22
CA PRO A 193 16.89 -5.94 -5.13
C PRO A 193 15.56 -5.84 -5.88
N THR A 194 14.94 -4.65 -5.90
CA THR A 194 13.73 -4.42 -6.68
C THR A 194 13.96 -4.58 -8.18
N VAL A 195 15.09 -4.06 -8.71
CA VAL A 195 15.48 -4.26 -10.11
C VAL A 195 15.69 -5.75 -10.40
N VAL A 196 16.42 -6.46 -9.52
CA VAL A 196 16.67 -7.89 -9.65
C VAL A 196 15.35 -8.67 -9.64
N LEU A 197 14.43 -8.37 -8.72
CA LEU A 197 13.11 -8.98 -8.68
C LEU A 197 12.31 -8.69 -9.95
N GLY A 198 12.42 -7.49 -10.52
CA GLY A 198 11.82 -7.15 -11.80
C GLY A 198 12.34 -8.03 -12.95
N VAL A 199 13.64 -8.24 -13.02
CA VAL A 199 14.25 -9.17 -13.99
C VAL A 199 13.77 -10.61 -13.73
N LEU A 200 13.77 -11.06 -12.48
CA LEU A 200 13.27 -12.39 -12.12
C LEU A 200 11.77 -12.54 -12.42
N ALA A 201 10.95 -11.50 -12.26
CA ALA A 201 9.53 -11.54 -12.60
C ALA A 201 9.31 -11.89 -14.08
N TYR A 202 10.14 -11.37 -14.96
CA TYR A 202 10.05 -11.68 -16.39
C TYR A 202 10.28 -13.18 -16.68
N PHE A 203 11.13 -13.86 -15.92
CA PHE A 203 11.43 -15.28 -16.14
C PHE A 203 10.54 -16.22 -15.31
N LEU A 204 10.17 -15.85 -14.10
CA LEU A 204 9.44 -16.72 -13.16
C LEU A 204 7.92 -16.68 -13.33
N LEU A 205 7.36 -15.53 -13.73
CA LEU A 205 5.93 -15.39 -13.95
C LEU A 205 5.56 -15.95 -15.33
N SER A 206 4.39 -16.56 -15.44
CA SER A 206 3.77 -16.96 -16.70
C SER A 206 2.57 -16.07 -16.96
N ASP A 207 2.35 -15.63 -18.20
CA ASP A 207 1.26 -14.69 -18.50
C ASP A 207 -0.12 -15.23 -18.09
N ASN A 208 -0.34 -16.54 -18.29
CA ASN A 208 -1.55 -17.25 -17.91
C ASN A 208 -1.27 -18.73 -17.69
N PHE A 209 -2.27 -19.49 -17.24
CA PHE A 209 -2.13 -20.93 -17.00
C PHE A 209 -1.91 -21.74 -18.29
N ALA A 210 -2.40 -21.29 -19.46
CA ALA A 210 -2.17 -21.97 -20.74
C ALA A 210 -0.70 -21.93 -21.15
N SER A 211 0.01 -20.82 -20.88
CA SER A 211 1.44 -20.64 -21.18
C SER A 211 2.37 -21.23 -20.12
N ALA A 212 1.85 -21.67 -18.98
CA ALA A 212 2.62 -22.14 -17.84
C ALA A 212 3.18 -23.56 -18.07
N ARG A 213 4.46 -23.66 -18.41
CA ARG A 213 5.13 -24.95 -18.69
C ARG A 213 5.23 -25.89 -17.49
N TRP A 214 5.12 -25.36 -16.27
CA TRP A 214 5.21 -26.09 -15.01
C TRP A 214 3.89 -26.75 -14.58
N LEU A 215 2.76 -26.45 -15.27
CA LEU A 215 1.47 -27.09 -15.06
C LEU A 215 1.30 -28.32 -15.92
N ALA A 216 0.83 -29.41 -15.34
CA ALA A 216 0.44 -30.60 -16.08
C ALA A 216 -0.88 -30.35 -16.88
N ALA A 217 -1.14 -31.15 -17.90
CA ALA A 217 -2.31 -30.97 -18.76
C ALA A 217 -3.63 -31.07 -17.97
N HIS A 218 -3.75 -32.03 -17.03
CA HIS A 218 -4.93 -32.16 -16.18
C HIS A 218 -5.12 -30.99 -15.21
N GLU A 219 -4.04 -30.37 -14.72
CA GLU A 219 -4.11 -29.20 -13.86
C GLU A 219 -4.62 -27.96 -14.62
N ARG A 220 -4.19 -27.82 -15.89
CA ARG A 220 -4.69 -26.74 -16.77
C ARG A 220 -6.17 -26.90 -17.04
N SER A 221 -6.66 -28.10 -17.33
CA SER A 221 -8.10 -28.33 -17.58
C SER A 221 -8.96 -27.99 -16.37
N VAL A 222 -8.46 -28.22 -15.14
CA VAL A 222 -9.15 -27.80 -13.90
C VAL A 222 -9.25 -26.28 -13.83
N LEU A 223 -8.16 -25.55 -14.08
CA LEU A 223 -8.16 -24.07 -14.04
C LEU A 223 -9.02 -23.49 -15.15
N GLU A 224 -9.01 -24.06 -16.35
CA GLU A 224 -9.84 -23.64 -17.49
C GLU A 224 -11.33 -23.81 -17.19
N ALA A 225 -11.73 -24.95 -16.63
CA ALA A 225 -13.11 -25.21 -16.28
C ALA A 225 -13.63 -24.23 -15.22
N ASP A 226 -12.87 -24.02 -14.14
CA ASP A 226 -13.26 -23.10 -13.07
C ASP A 226 -13.28 -21.63 -13.56
N GLN A 227 -12.36 -21.24 -14.45
CA GLN A 227 -12.34 -19.89 -15.02
C GLN A 227 -13.49 -19.65 -16.00
N ALA A 228 -13.86 -20.68 -16.80
CA ALA A 228 -15.01 -20.62 -17.68
C ALA A 228 -16.32 -20.44 -16.90
N LEU A 229 -16.46 -21.17 -15.76
CA LEU A 229 -17.59 -21.00 -14.85
C LEU A 229 -17.64 -19.60 -14.22
N ASP A 230 -16.49 -19.07 -13.79
CA ASP A 230 -16.39 -17.72 -13.24
C ASP A 230 -16.80 -16.65 -14.27
N LEU A 231 -16.37 -16.80 -15.53
CA LEU A 231 -16.72 -15.90 -16.62
C LEU A 231 -18.21 -15.97 -16.98
N ALA A 232 -18.79 -17.18 -16.99
CA ALA A 232 -20.21 -17.37 -17.27
C ALA A 232 -21.11 -16.73 -16.20
N ASN A 233 -20.67 -16.72 -14.96
CA ASN A 233 -21.38 -16.15 -13.82
C ASN A 233 -21.16 -14.64 -13.60
N LYS A 234 -20.25 -14.02 -14.36
CA LYS A 234 -20.03 -12.56 -14.27
C LYS A 234 -21.21 -11.80 -14.85
N PRO A 235 -21.79 -10.86 -14.09
CA PRO A 235 -22.79 -9.97 -14.65
C PRO A 235 -22.18 -9.18 -15.82
N LYS A 236 -22.92 -9.06 -16.92
CA LYS A 236 -22.52 -8.23 -18.06
C LYS A 236 -22.36 -6.80 -17.54
N THR A 237 -21.13 -6.30 -17.51
CA THR A 237 -20.84 -4.93 -17.06
C THR A 237 -21.34 -3.97 -18.15
N GLU A 238 -22.41 -3.26 -17.88
CA GLU A 238 -22.77 -2.09 -18.69
C GLU A 238 -21.66 -1.05 -18.53
N LYS A 239 -21.24 -0.43 -19.65
CA LYS A 239 -20.27 0.67 -19.63
C LYS A 239 -20.93 1.83 -18.90
N SER A 240 -20.46 2.12 -17.67
CA SER A 240 -20.93 3.32 -16.96
C SER A 240 -20.54 4.57 -17.75
N ALA A 241 -21.48 5.47 -17.94
CA ALA A 241 -21.14 6.79 -18.44
C ALA A 241 -20.28 7.49 -17.36
N LEU A 242 -19.09 7.97 -17.71
CA LEU A 242 -18.21 8.73 -16.79
C LEU A 242 -19.00 9.83 -16.05
N GLN A 243 -19.98 10.43 -16.74
CA GLN A 243 -20.86 11.46 -16.17
C GLN A 243 -21.68 10.95 -14.96
N GLU A 244 -22.11 9.68 -14.96
CA GLU A 244 -22.85 9.08 -13.84
C GLU A 244 -21.94 8.90 -12.63
N VAL A 245 -20.69 8.49 -12.84
CA VAL A 245 -19.68 8.36 -11.78
C VAL A 245 -19.43 9.69 -11.07
N PHE A 246 -19.24 10.78 -11.83
CA PHE A 246 -18.97 12.10 -11.27
C PHE A 246 -20.20 12.73 -10.58
N ARG A 247 -21.42 12.37 -10.98
CA ARG A 247 -22.68 12.86 -10.39
C ARG A 247 -23.13 12.11 -9.15
N ASN A 248 -22.57 10.93 -8.88
CA ASN A 248 -22.98 10.11 -7.76
C ASN A 248 -22.35 10.62 -6.43
N PRO A 249 -23.12 11.22 -5.50
CA PRO A 249 -22.59 11.77 -4.26
C PRO A 249 -22.00 10.70 -3.34
N ALA A 250 -22.44 9.45 -3.44
CA ALA A 250 -21.89 8.36 -2.64
C ALA A 250 -20.41 8.08 -3.00
N ILE A 251 -20.03 8.20 -4.27
CA ILE A 251 -18.65 8.02 -4.72
C ILE A 251 -17.75 9.09 -4.10
N TRP A 252 -18.17 10.34 -4.06
CA TRP A 252 -17.44 11.43 -3.44
C TRP A 252 -17.32 11.24 -1.92
N ALA A 253 -18.39 10.80 -1.26
CA ALA A 253 -18.37 10.51 0.18
C ALA A 253 -17.41 9.35 0.50
N PHE A 254 -17.44 8.25 -0.27
CA PHE A 254 -16.48 7.17 -0.10
C PHE A 254 -15.04 7.60 -0.43
N GLY A 255 -14.84 8.42 -1.45
CA GLY A 255 -13.55 9.01 -1.77
C GLY A 255 -13.00 9.83 -0.61
N LEU A 256 -13.84 10.63 0.05
CA LEU A 256 -13.44 11.41 1.22
C LEU A 256 -13.13 10.52 2.43
N ILE A 257 -13.91 9.47 2.69
CA ILE A 257 -13.59 8.48 3.75
C ILE A 257 -12.23 7.84 3.47
N TYR A 258 -11.98 7.41 2.24
CA TYR A 258 -10.72 6.78 1.87
C TYR A 258 -9.53 7.76 1.95
N PHE A 259 -9.74 9.03 1.57
CA PHE A 259 -8.78 10.10 1.79
C PHE A 259 -8.42 10.25 3.28
N CYS A 260 -9.41 10.24 4.18
CA CYS A 260 -9.18 10.35 5.62
C CYS A 260 -8.38 9.15 6.16
N ILE A 261 -8.66 7.92 5.71
CA ILE A 261 -7.89 6.72 6.08
C ILE A 261 -6.45 6.86 5.60
N GLN A 262 -6.26 7.18 4.32
CA GLN A 262 -4.95 7.30 3.71
C GLN A 262 -4.12 8.44 4.30
N SER A 263 -4.77 9.52 4.78
CA SER A 263 -4.07 10.61 5.47
C SER A 263 -3.33 10.11 6.71
N GLY A 264 -3.95 9.25 7.51
CA GLY A 264 -3.30 8.61 8.66
C GLY A 264 -2.19 7.64 8.26
N VAL A 265 -2.45 6.79 7.26
CA VAL A 265 -1.48 5.80 6.77
C VAL A 265 -0.21 6.49 6.28
N TYR A 266 -0.32 7.51 5.44
CA TYR A 266 0.85 8.17 4.87
C TYR A 266 1.56 9.09 5.86
N ALA A 267 0.84 9.72 6.77
CA ALA A 267 1.47 10.46 7.86
C ALA A 267 2.37 9.55 8.69
N ILE A 268 1.88 8.38 9.10
CA ILE A 268 2.67 7.40 9.84
C ILE A 268 3.85 6.92 8.99
N ASN A 269 3.62 6.47 7.77
CA ASN A 269 4.65 5.89 6.92
C ASN A 269 5.85 6.82 6.67
N PHE A 270 5.60 8.12 6.50
CA PHE A 270 6.67 9.08 6.19
C PHE A 270 7.26 9.78 7.41
N TRP A 271 6.55 9.82 8.54
CA TRP A 271 6.96 10.62 9.69
C TRP A 271 7.25 9.82 10.94
N LEU A 272 6.82 8.55 11.04
CA LEU A 272 7.03 7.70 12.22
C LEU A 272 8.49 7.67 12.71
N PRO A 273 9.52 7.43 11.85
CA PRO A 273 10.90 7.42 12.30
C PRO A 273 11.34 8.77 12.87
N SER A 274 10.92 9.87 12.23
CA SER A 274 11.25 11.23 12.67
C SER A 274 10.55 11.60 13.98
N ILE A 275 9.31 11.17 14.17
CA ILE A 275 8.57 11.39 15.43
C ILE A 275 9.29 10.64 16.55
N ILE A 276 9.68 9.38 16.35
CA ILE A 276 10.44 8.60 17.32
C ILE A 276 11.80 9.25 17.63
N LYS A 277 12.52 9.74 16.61
CA LYS A 277 13.76 10.50 16.81
C LYS A 277 13.55 11.71 17.72
N ASN A 278 12.46 12.45 17.51
CA ASN A 278 12.13 13.63 18.31
C ASN A 278 11.74 13.31 19.77
N LEU A 279 11.41 12.04 20.10
CA LEU A 279 11.21 11.59 21.46
C LEU A 279 12.52 11.35 22.23
N GLY A 280 13.67 11.67 21.64
CA GLY A 280 14.99 11.59 22.27
C GLY A 280 15.80 10.33 21.91
N PHE A 281 15.34 9.51 20.95
CA PHE A 281 16.13 8.36 20.48
C PHE A 281 17.08 8.79 19.36
N ALA A 282 18.40 8.68 19.60
CA ALA A 282 19.44 9.09 18.66
C ALA A 282 19.92 7.94 17.75
N ASP A 283 19.85 6.69 18.21
CA ASP A 283 20.34 5.52 17.48
C ASP A 283 19.32 5.09 16.42
N ASN A 284 19.73 5.11 15.13
CA ASN A 284 18.85 4.76 14.02
C ASN A 284 18.38 3.30 14.06
N LEU A 285 19.17 2.37 14.58
CA LEU A 285 18.77 0.97 14.74
C LEU A 285 17.66 0.84 15.79
N VAL A 286 17.77 1.57 16.91
CA VAL A 286 16.73 1.64 17.95
C VAL A 286 15.44 2.25 17.35
N ILE A 287 15.56 3.35 16.60
CA ILE A 287 14.42 3.96 15.90
C ILE A 287 13.77 2.93 14.95
N GLY A 288 14.57 2.15 14.23
CA GLY A 288 14.08 1.09 13.35
C GLY A 288 13.26 0.03 14.10
N TRP A 289 13.75 -0.48 15.21
CA TRP A 289 13.03 -1.47 16.03
C TRP A 289 11.76 -0.88 16.67
N LEU A 290 11.84 0.33 17.20
CA LEU A 290 10.67 1.02 17.77
C LEU A 290 9.61 1.30 16.69
N SER A 291 10.02 1.59 15.45
CA SER A 291 9.11 1.75 14.32
C SER A 291 8.46 0.42 13.88
N ALA A 292 9.11 -0.72 14.09
CA ALA A 292 8.59 -2.03 13.75
C ALA A 292 7.41 -2.47 14.65
N ILE A 293 7.41 -2.07 15.93
CA ILE A 293 6.37 -2.44 16.90
C ILE A 293 4.96 -2.04 16.44
N PRO A 294 4.71 -0.78 16.03
CA PRO A 294 3.42 -0.37 15.49
C PRO A 294 2.94 -1.24 14.31
N TYR A 295 3.84 -1.59 13.40
CA TYR A 295 3.48 -2.40 12.22
C TYR A 295 3.17 -3.85 12.59
N LEU A 296 3.91 -4.44 13.54
CA LEU A 296 3.64 -5.79 14.04
C LEU A 296 2.24 -5.87 14.67
N LEU A 297 1.95 -4.94 15.59
CA LEU A 297 0.67 -4.93 16.29
C LEU A 297 -0.48 -4.57 15.34
N ALA A 298 -0.26 -3.69 14.36
CA ALA A 298 -1.23 -3.39 13.33
C ALA A 298 -1.54 -4.61 12.44
N ALA A 299 -0.54 -5.42 12.08
CA ALA A 299 -0.75 -6.66 11.32
C ALA A 299 -1.66 -7.64 12.07
N VAL A 300 -1.38 -7.87 13.35
CA VAL A 300 -2.19 -8.76 14.19
C VAL A 300 -3.60 -8.21 14.36
N PHE A 301 -3.73 -6.92 14.69
CA PHE A 301 -5.01 -6.27 14.92
C PHE A 301 -5.89 -6.29 13.66
N MET A 302 -5.31 -5.99 12.49
CA MET A 302 -6.01 -6.04 11.20
C MET A 302 -6.60 -7.42 10.90
N LEU A 303 -5.87 -8.51 11.21
CA LEU A 303 -6.36 -9.88 11.02
C LEU A 303 -7.50 -10.20 12.00
N LEU A 304 -7.38 -9.80 13.27
CA LEU A 304 -8.41 -10.02 14.29
C LEU A 304 -9.70 -9.25 13.95
N VAL A 305 -9.59 -7.98 13.60
CA VAL A 305 -10.74 -7.15 13.21
C VAL A 305 -11.38 -7.67 11.93
N GLY A 306 -10.58 -8.07 10.93
CA GLY A 306 -11.08 -8.66 9.70
C GLY A 306 -11.88 -9.94 9.95
N ARG A 307 -11.33 -10.86 10.76
CA ARG A 307 -12.03 -12.08 11.16
C ARG A 307 -13.33 -11.78 11.94
N SER A 308 -13.29 -10.82 12.86
CA SER A 308 -14.48 -10.41 13.62
C SER A 308 -15.57 -9.83 12.70
N ALA A 309 -15.18 -8.98 11.75
CA ALA A 309 -16.11 -8.40 10.78
C ALA A 309 -16.79 -9.45 9.89
N ASP A 310 -16.02 -10.48 9.46
CA ASP A 310 -16.55 -11.57 8.64
C ASP A 310 -17.50 -12.47 9.43
N LEU A 311 -17.13 -12.83 10.66
CA LEU A 311 -17.97 -13.70 11.53
C LEU A 311 -19.29 -13.01 11.93
N ARG A 312 -19.23 -11.71 12.22
CA ARG A 312 -20.42 -10.92 12.62
C ARG A 312 -21.20 -10.37 11.44
N LYS A 313 -20.65 -10.49 10.21
CA LYS A 313 -21.20 -9.91 8.98
C LYS A 313 -21.47 -8.40 9.12
N GLU A 314 -20.62 -7.71 9.91
CA GLU A 314 -20.79 -6.32 10.28
C GLU A 314 -19.57 -5.52 9.81
N ARG A 315 -19.77 -4.48 9.00
CA ARG A 315 -18.69 -3.67 8.41
C ARG A 315 -18.66 -2.23 8.97
N ARG A 316 -19.76 -1.73 9.46
CA ARG A 316 -19.92 -0.34 9.89
C ARG A 316 -18.99 0.02 11.04
N TRP A 317 -19.11 -0.72 12.15
CA TRP A 317 -18.30 -0.47 13.34
C TRP A 317 -16.87 -0.96 13.17
N HIS A 318 -16.66 -2.03 12.42
CA HIS A 318 -15.32 -2.53 12.10
C HIS A 318 -14.52 -1.60 11.18
N LEU A 319 -15.16 -0.66 10.49
CA LEU A 319 -14.49 0.43 9.77
C LEU A 319 -14.31 1.66 10.67
N ALA A 320 -15.37 2.12 11.31
CA ALA A 320 -15.36 3.40 12.01
C ALA A 320 -14.55 3.38 13.32
N VAL A 321 -14.62 2.29 14.11
CA VAL A 321 -13.89 2.20 15.38
C VAL A 321 -12.37 2.20 15.17
N PRO A 322 -11.78 1.41 14.25
CA PRO A 322 -10.35 1.53 13.96
C PRO A 322 -9.94 2.94 13.51
N MET A 323 -10.73 3.59 12.65
CA MET A 323 -10.44 4.98 12.25
C MET A 323 -10.40 5.91 13.48
N LEU A 324 -11.39 5.81 14.36
CA LEU A 324 -11.42 6.62 15.58
C LEU A 324 -10.25 6.30 16.52
N MET A 325 -9.89 5.01 16.65
CA MET A 325 -8.67 4.60 17.37
C MET A 325 -7.42 5.25 16.77
N GLY A 326 -7.34 5.32 15.43
CA GLY A 326 -6.25 5.99 14.74
C GLY A 326 -6.13 7.47 15.13
N ALA A 327 -7.24 8.19 15.18
CA ALA A 327 -7.29 9.58 15.61
C ALA A 327 -6.88 9.73 17.10
N VAL A 328 -7.43 8.92 17.99
CA VAL A 328 -7.09 8.92 19.42
C VAL A 328 -5.62 8.60 19.64
N GLY A 329 -5.06 7.63 18.89
CA GLY A 329 -3.64 7.28 18.95
C GLY A 329 -2.73 8.47 18.60
N LEU A 330 -3.07 9.25 17.55
CA LEU A 330 -2.31 10.47 17.22
C LEU A 330 -2.42 11.53 18.33
N LEU A 331 -3.60 11.70 18.92
CA LEU A 331 -3.77 12.63 20.07
C LEU A 331 -2.94 12.19 21.28
N ILE A 332 -2.88 10.89 21.59
CA ILE A 332 -2.02 10.39 22.67
C ILE A 332 -0.56 10.68 22.32
N ALA A 333 -0.12 10.37 21.11
CA ALA A 333 1.27 10.55 20.68
C ALA A 333 1.73 12.01 20.84
N VAL A 334 0.89 12.98 20.48
CA VAL A 334 1.26 14.39 20.53
C VAL A 334 1.20 15.00 21.93
N ASN A 335 0.26 14.55 22.78
CA ASN A 335 0.10 15.13 24.13
C ASN A 335 1.05 14.52 25.18
N PHE A 336 1.69 13.39 24.89
CA PHE A 336 2.57 12.68 25.85
C PHE A 336 4.02 12.58 25.35
N THR A 337 4.50 13.55 24.59
CA THR A 337 5.87 13.59 24.07
C THR A 337 6.94 13.56 25.15
N ALA A 338 6.64 14.09 26.35
CA ALA A 338 7.51 14.02 27.52
C ALA A 338 7.69 12.59 28.09
N THR A 339 6.81 11.66 27.72
CA THR A 339 6.85 10.26 28.16
C THR A 339 6.92 9.36 26.93
N PRO A 340 8.15 9.04 26.43
CA PRO A 340 8.34 8.33 25.15
C PRO A 340 7.55 7.02 25.04
N ALA A 341 7.43 6.25 26.12
CA ALA A 341 6.67 5.01 26.12
C ALA A 341 5.18 5.23 25.81
N ILE A 342 4.55 6.28 26.36
CA ILE A 342 3.15 6.60 26.09
C ILE A 342 2.99 7.15 24.68
N ALA A 343 3.92 7.97 24.21
CA ALA A 343 3.91 8.47 22.84
C ALA A 343 4.03 7.32 21.81
N ILE A 344 4.92 6.34 22.03
CA ILE A 344 5.05 5.16 21.17
C ILE A 344 3.79 4.29 21.24
N LEU A 345 3.17 4.14 22.40
CA LEU A 345 1.88 3.46 22.53
C LEU A 345 0.80 4.19 21.69
N GLY A 346 0.75 5.53 21.75
CA GLY A 346 -0.12 6.35 20.92
C GLY A 346 0.12 6.12 19.42
N LEU A 347 1.38 6.15 18.96
CA LEU A 347 1.76 5.87 17.58
C LEU A 347 1.37 4.43 17.16
N THR A 348 1.48 3.48 18.08
CA THR A 348 1.06 2.09 17.85
C THR A 348 -0.45 2.00 17.63
N ILE A 349 -1.23 2.62 18.50
CA ILE A 349 -2.70 2.67 18.37
C ILE A 349 -3.08 3.41 17.06
N ALA A 350 -2.39 4.48 16.73
CA ALA A 350 -2.59 5.21 15.47
C ALA A 350 -2.34 4.33 14.24
N THR A 351 -1.24 3.56 14.24
CA THR A 351 -0.89 2.66 13.15
C THR A 351 -1.88 1.50 13.03
N MET A 352 -2.29 0.90 14.16
CA MET A 352 -3.31 -0.15 14.20
C MET A 352 -4.63 0.35 13.59
N GLY A 353 -5.06 1.54 13.96
CA GLY A 353 -6.29 2.14 13.45
C GLY A 353 -6.22 2.45 11.96
N ALA A 354 -5.17 3.12 11.51
CA ALA A 354 -4.99 3.55 10.12
C ALA A 354 -4.87 2.34 9.16
N LEU A 355 -4.01 1.37 9.45
CA LEU A 355 -3.80 0.21 8.58
C LEU A 355 -5.01 -0.73 8.55
N THR A 356 -5.75 -0.86 9.66
CA THR A 356 -6.98 -1.69 9.69
C THR A 356 -8.10 -1.06 8.87
N GLY A 357 -8.16 0.26 8.79
CA GLY A 357 -9.12 0.97 7.93
C GLY A 357 -9.05 0.54 6.47
N LEU A 358 -7.86 0.21 5.93
CA LEU A 358 -7.67 -0.14 4.52
C LEU A 358 -8.49 -1.37 4.08
N PRO A 359 -8.32 -2.57 4.66
CA PRO A 359 -9.09 -3.74 4.25
C PRO A 359 -10.57 -3.67 4.67
N MET A 360 -10.90 -2.92 5.73
CA MET A 360 -12.30 -2.76 6.16
C MET A 360 -13.10 -1.83 5.25
N PHE A 361 -12.43 -0.91 4.56
CA PHE A 361 -13.07 0.07 3.69
C PHE A 361 -13.60 -0.55 2.39
N TRP A 362 -12.76 -1.28 1.63
CA TRP A 362 -13.07 -1.68 0.26
C TRP A 362 -14.35 -2.53 0.07
N PRO A 363 -14.71 -3.45 0.98
CA PRO A 363 -15.98 -4.17 0.87
C PRO A 363 -17.23 -3.28 0.91
N VAL A 364 -17.14 -2.08 1.53
CA VAL A 364 -18.29 -1.17 1.70
C VAL A 364 -18.71 -0.54 0.38
N PRO A 365 -17.87 0.22 -0.35
CA PRO A 365 -18.27 0.81 -1.63
C PRO A 365 -18.57 -0.26 -2.69
N THR A 366 -17.90 -1.43 -2.67
CA THR A 366 -18.20 -2.52 -3.60
C THR A 366 -19.59 -3.12 -3.40
N ALA A 367 -20.11 -3.11 -2.17
CA ALA A 367 -21.47 -3.59 -1.87
C ALA A 367 -22.55 -2.53 -2.14
N MET A 368 -22.21 -1.24 -2.12
CA MET A 368 -23.18 -0.13 -2.23
C MET A 368 -23.28 0.49 -3.62
N LEU A 369 -22.24 0.36 -4.45
CA LEU A 369 -22.24 0.90 -5.81
C LEU A 369 -22.90 -0.07 -6.79
N SER A 370 -23.71 0.46 -7.69
CA SER A 370 -24.27 -0.31 -8.80
C SER A 370 -23.17 -0.87 -9.71
N ALA A 371 -23.42 -2.00 -10.38
CA ALA A 371 -22.45 -2.64 -11.26
C ALA A 371 -21.93 -1.68 -12.35
N GLY A 372 -22.77 -0.79 -12.87
CA GLY A 372 -22.39 0.23 -13.86
C GLY A 372 -21.46 1.31 -13.30
N ALA A 373 -21.66 1.75 -12.05
CA ALA A 373 -20.86 2.80 -11.41
C ALA A 373 -19.60 2.26 -10.71
N ALA A 374 -19.53 0.95 -10.45
CA ALA A 374 -18.49 0.36 -9.61
C ALA A 374 -17.07 0.56 -10.19
N ALA A 375 -16.83 0.23 -11.44
CA ALA A 375 -15.47 0.27 -12.01
C ALA A 375 -14.89 1.70 -12.00
N GLY A 376 -15.61 2.67 -12.55
CA GLY A 376 -15.18 4.07 -12.57
C GLY A 376 -15.19 4.70 -11.18
N GLY A 377 -16.21 4.37 -10.36
CA GLY A 377 -16.34 4.88 -9.00
C GLY A 377 -15.20 4.43 -8.09
N LEU A 378 -14.84 3.14 -8.10
CA LEU A 378 -13.72 2.62 -7.32
C LEU A 378 -12.37 3.23 -7.76
N ALA A 379 -12.19 3.49 -9.05
CA ALA A 379 -11.00 4.17 -9.56
C ALA A 379 -10.92 5.62 -9.05
N LEU A 380 -12.03 6.36 -9.08
CA LEU A 380 -12.09 7.73 -8.55
C LEU A 380 -11.85 7.76 -7.04
N ILE A 381 -12.50 6.86 -6.28
CA ILE A 381 -12.28 6.72 -4.84
C ILE A 381 -10.80 6.48 -4.53
N ASN A 382 -10.16 5.55 -5.27
CA ASN A 382 -8.73 5.28 -5.09
C ASN A 382 -7.87 6.51 -5.39
N SER A 383 -8.14 7.22 -6.48
CA SER A 383 -7.40 8.44 -6.84
C SER A 383 -7.53 9.52 -5.76
N MET A 384 -8.72 9.72 -5.21
CA MET A 384 -8.94 10.65 -4.10
C MET A 384 -8.14 10.24 -2.85
N GLY A 385 -8.12 8.95 -2.53
CA GLY A 385 -7.31 8.44 -1.40
C GLY A 385 -5.81 8.66 -1.61
N GLN A 386 -5.31 8.47 -2.84
CA GLN A 386 -3.88 8.69 -3.14
C GLN A 386 -3.49 10.17 -3.04
N MET A 387 -4.42 11.11 -3.21
CA MET A 387 -4.15 12.54 -2.97
C MET A 387 -3.81 12.83 -1.50
N ALA A 388 -4.27 12.01 -0.56
CA ALA A 388 -3.82 12.10 0.82
C ALA A 388 -2.31 11.83 0.97
N GLY A 389 -1.76 10.95 0.14
CA GLY A 389 -0.33 10.67 0.09
C GLY A 389 0.50 11.88 -0.36
N PHE A 390 -0.08 12.77 -1.17
CA PHE A 390 0.54 14.06 -1.51
C PHE A 390 0.37 15.07 -0.37
N LEU A 391 -0.85 15.27 0.10
CA LEU A 391 -1.18 16.34 1.03
C LEU A 391 -0.65 16.11 2.44
N SER A 392 -0.77 14.88 2.99
CA SER A 392 -0.37 14.61 4.37
C SER A 392 1.11 14.88 4.65
N PRO A 393 2.08 14.31 3.92
CA PRO A 393 3.49 14.57 4.21
C PRO A 393 3.87 16.02 3.94
N TYR A 394 3.28 16.67 2.93
CA TYR A 394 3.50 18.09 2.65
C TYR A 394 3.02 18.98 3.79
N ILE A 395 1.79 18.77 4.29
CA ILE A 395 1.22 19.56 5.40
C ILE A 395 2.07 19.39 6.66
N VAL A 396 2.50 18.16 6.99
CA VAL A 396 3.34 17.92 8.17
C VAL A 396 4.68 18.63 8.04
N GLY A 397 5.32 18.59 6.86
CA GLY A 397 6.58 19.29 6.60
C GLY A 397 6.44 20.81 6.70
N PHE A 398 5.42 21.37 6.07
CA PHE A 398 5.13 22.81 6.10
C PHE A 398 4.84 23.32 7.52
N VAL A 399 4.01 22.59 8.27
CA VAL A 399 3.70 22.95 9.67
C VAL A 399 4.96 22.89 10.52
N LYS A 400 5.80 21.87 10.35
CA LYS A 400 7.05 21.74 11.11
C LYS A 400 8.03 22.88 10.82
N ASP A 401 8.19 23.29 9.56
CA ASP A 401 9.05 24.43 9.20
C ASP A 401 8.52 25.76 9.79
N THR A 402 7.19 25.94 9.83
CA THR A 402 6.59 27.20 10.29
C THR A 402 6.43 27.30 11.80
N THR A 403 6.22 26.17 12.51
CA THR A 403 5.93 26.15 13.96
C THR A 403 7.06 25.55 14.81
N GLY A 404 8.05 24.93 14.17
CA GLY A 404 9.11 24.18 14.86
C GLY A 404 8.70 22.80 15.36
N SER A 405 7.40 22.42 15.29
CA SER A 405 6.86 21.16 15.79
C SER A 405 5.93 20.50 14.77
N THR A 406 5.76 19.19 14.88
CA THR A 406 4.76 18.41 14.12
C THR A 406 3.38 18.40 14.79
N ASP A 407 3.24 18.95 15.98
CA ASP A 407 2.06 18.77 16.84
C ASP A 407 0.77 19.25 16.19
N LEU A 408 0.78 20.47 15.65
CA LEU A 408 -0.40 21.02 14.96
C LEU A 408 -0.81 20.15 13.78
N ALA A 409 0.15 19.62 13.02
CA ALA A 409 -0.15 18.73 11.89
C ALA A 409 -0.79 17.41 12.36
N LEU A 410 -0.30 16.84 13.47
CA LEU A 410 -0.87 15.61 14.03
C LEU A 410 -2.29 15.86 14.60
N TYR A 411 -2.56 17.01 15.20
CA TYR A 411 -3.92 17.40 15.60
C TYR A 411 -4.86 17.53 14.38
N LEU A 412 -4.41 18.18 13.29
CA LEU A 412 -5.19 18.31 12.06
C LEU A 412 -5.49 16.94 11.45
N LEU A 413 -4.49 16.05 11.38
CA LEU A 413 -4.67 14.69 10.86
C LEU A 413 -5.61 13.87 11.74
N ALA A 414 -5.51 13.97 13.07
CA ALA A 414 -6.44 13.33 13.99
C ALA A 414 -7.88 13.80 13.75
N ALA A 415 -8.09 15.10 13.57
CA ALA A 415 -9.40 15.67 13.26
C ALA A 415 -9.94 15.17 11.91
N VAL A 416 -9.10 15.09 10.86
CA VAL A 416 -9.47 14.56 9.54
C VAL A 416 -9.90 13.10 9.65
N ILE A 417 -9.14 12.27 10.36
CA ILE A 417 -9.44 10.83 10.52
C ILE A 417 -10.74 10.66 11.35
N ALA A 418 -10.93 11.44 12.41
CA ALA A 418 -12.14 11.40 13.21
C ALA A 418 -13.37 11.83 12.40
N ALA A 419 -13.27 12.89 11.59
CA ALA A 419 -14.33 13.29 10.66
C ALA A 419 -14.66 12.21 9.64
N GLY A 420 -13.63 11.53 9.09
CA GLY A 420 -13.80 10.37 8.23
C GLY A 420 -14.52 9.21 8.91
N SER A 421 -14.23 8.93 10.19
CA SER A 421 -14.93 7.92 10.98
C SER A 421 -16.41 8.24 11.14
N VAL A 422 -16.74 9.50 11.47
CA VAL A 422 -18.14 9.95 11.59
C VAL A 422 -18.87 9.85 10.24
N LEU A 423 -18.21 10.23 9.15
CA LEU A 423 -18.77 10.11 7.81
C LEU A 423 -19.01 8.63 7.44
N ALA A 424 -18.08 7.74 7.77
CA ALA A 424 -18.22 6.30 7.56
C ALA A 424 -19.44 5.75 8.31
N LEU A 425 -19.64 6.14 9.57
CA LEU A 425 -20.82 5.76 10.37
C LEU A 425 -22.14 6.23 9.74
N ARG A 426 -22.17 7.41 9.13
CA ARG A 426 -23.37 7.95 8.46
C ARG A 426 -23.67 7.20 7.16
N MET A 427 -22.65 7.00 6.32
CA MET A 427 -22.80 6.37 5.02
C MET A 427 -23.15 4.87 5.10
N THR A 428 -22.73 4.19 6.15
CA THR A 428 -22.94 2.74 6.31
C THR A 428 -24.19 2.37 7.13
N ARG A 429 -25.05 3.33 7.49
CA ARG A 429 -26.27 3.07 8.28
C ARG A 429 -27.24 2.06 7.64
N GLY A 430 -27.25 1.98 6.30
CA GLY A 430 -28.12 1.06 5.54
C GLY A 430 -27.57 -0.37 5.37
N LEU A 431 -26.30 -0.64 5.72
CA LEU A 431 -25.67 -1.95 5.55
C LEU A 431 -25.99 -2.96 6.67
N GLN A 432 -26.75 -2.59 7.67
CA GLN A 432 -27.13 -3.43 8.81
C GLN A 432 -28.47 -4.18 8.63
N ARG A 433 -28.99 -4.28 7.37
CA ARG A 433 -30.21 -5.04 7.09
C ARG A 433 -29.96 -6.18 6.15
#